data_c0257714f9961d82d7d760adc2cd0d5b
#
_entry.id   c0257714f9961d82d7d760adc2cd0d5b
#
_cell.length_a   1.000
_cell.length_b   1.000
_cell.length_c   1.000
_cell.angle_alpha   90.00
_cell.angle_beta   90.00
_cell.angle_gamma   90.00
#
_symmetry.space_group_name_H-M   'P 1'
#
loop_
_entity.id
_entity.type
_entity.pdbx_description
1 polymer ?
#
loop_
_entity_poly.entity_id
_entity_poly.type
_entity_poly.pdbx_seq_one_letter_code
_entity_poly.pdbx_strand_id
1 'polypeptide(L)'
;RNGRRKTTFLRLLQGEYPYSGTISASVEFEYFPYEVANLSRTGLEVVREIAPEAEDWEIQRELGLLDLAERSLELPFSSLSNGERTKVLLAAMFLKENAFLLIDEPTNHLDLEGRRKLGSYLARKRGFLLVSHDRAFLDQCVDHILAINRTNIEIQRGNFSSWWENRRRQDAFELARQEKLQKDIGRLTESARRASGWSDRTEKSKFGVDKTGAKAADR
;
A
#
# COMPACT_ATOMS: atom_id res chain seq x y z
N ARG A 1 -2.84 12.63 4.06
CA ARG A 1 -4.01 11.80 4.49
C ARG A 1 -3.94 10.33 4.03
N ASN A 2 -2.83 9.87 3.46
CA ASN A 2 -2.69 8.48 2.97
C ASN A 2 -2.32 7.45 4.06
N GLY A 3 -1.79 7.84 5.20
CA GLY A 3 -1.35 6.91 6.26
C GLY A 3 -2.50 6.11 6.90
N ARG A 4 -3.62 6.75 7.17
CA ARG A 4 -4.75 6.13 7.90
C ARG A 4 -5.35 4.88 7.22
N ARG A 5 -5.34 4.77 5.89
CA ARG A 5 -5.92 3.62 5.18
C ARG A 5 -5.13 2.33 5.35
N LYS A 6 -3.80 2.44 5.42
CA LYS A 6 -2.91 1.27 5.57
C LYS A 6 -3.06 0.66 6.96
N THR A 7 -2.91 1.44 8.00
CA THR A 7 -3.13 1.01 9.39
C THR A 7 -4.56 0.49 9.61
N THR A 8 -5.57 1.17 9.03
CA THR A 8 -6.96 0.69 9.09
C THR A 8 -7.12 -0.69 8.45
N PHE A 9 -6.44 -0.94 7.32
CA PHE A 9 -6.47 -2.24 6.67
C PHE A 9 -5.81 -3.33 7.54
N LEU A 10 -4.67 -3.05 8.18
CA LEU A 10 -4.03 -3.99 9.10
C LEU A 10 -4.95 -4.34 10.28
N ARG A 11 -5.56 -3.34 10.90
CA ARG A 11 -6.49 -3.53 12.02
C ARG A 11 -7.79 -4.24 11.63
N LEU A 12 -8.23 -4.06 10.37
CA LEU A 12 -9.35 -4.82 9.83
C LEU A 12 -9.02 -6.31 9.71
N LEU A 13 -7.79 -6.66 9.32
CA LEU A 13 -7.32 -8.06 9.29
C LEU A 13 -7.29 -8.68 10.69
N GLN A 14 -7.01 -7.89 11.73
CA GLN A 14 -7.11 -8.31 13.14
C GLN A 14 -8.56 -8.45 13.65
N GLY A 15 -9.56 -8.02 12.87
CA GLY A 15 -10.96 -8.04 13.32
C GLY A 15 -11.39 -6.88 14.21
N GLU A 16 -10.57 -5.83 14.34
CA GLU A 16 -10.91 -4.65 15.17
C GLU A 16 -12.01 -3.77 14.56
N TYR A 17 -12.24 -3.89 13.26
CA TYR A 17 -13.26 -3.11 12.54
C TYR A 17 -14.32 -4.01 11.91
N PRO A 18 -15.59 -3.60 11.93
CA PRO A 18 -16.64 -4.31 11.21
C PRO A 18 -16.41 -4.22 9.69
N TYR A 19 -16.60 -5.32 8.99
CA TYR A 19 -16.51 -5.42 7.54
C TYR A 19 -17.61 -6.30 6.96
N SER A 20 -17.87 -6.16 5.68
CA SER A 20 -18.78 -7.03 4.94
C SER A 20 -17.95 -7.98 4.05
N GLY A 21 -18.32 -9.26 4.03
CA GLY A 21 -17.58 -10.30 3.32
C GLY A 21 -16.92 -11.29 4.27
N THR A 22 -15.97 -12.08 3.77
CA THR A 22 -15.30 -13.13 4.53
C THR A 22 -13.78 -12.98 4.40
N ILE A 23 -13.08 -13.02 5.53
CA ILE A 23 -11.63 -13.20 5.59
C ILE A 23 -11.39 -14.64 6.04
N SER A 24 -10.68 -15.41 5.20
CA SER A 24 -10.28 -16.78 5.52
C SER A 24 -8.76 -16.84 5.64
N ALA A 25 -8.28 -17.22 6.80
CA ALA A 25 -6.86 -17.40 7.07
C ALA A 25 -6.66 -18.67 7.90
N SER A 26 -5.54 -19.36 7.68
CA SER A 26 -5.09 -20.52 8.47
C SER A 26 -4.05 -20.13 9.53
N VAL A 27 -3.80 -18.83 9.71
CA VAL A 27 -2.80 -18.23 10.60
C VAL A 27 -3.44 -17.16 11.47
N GLU A 28 -2.82 -16.87 12.61
CA GLU A 28 -3.21 -15.77 13.46
C GLU A 28 -2.52 -14.48 13.03
N PHE A 29 -3.28 -13.39 12.93
CA PHE A 29 -2.71 -12.07 12.61
C PHE A 29 -2.22 -11.40 13.88
N GLU A 30 -0.93 -11.09 13.92
CA GLU A 30 -0.27 -10.39 15.02
C GLU A 30 0.19 -9.00 14.56
N TYR A 31 -0.16 -7.98 15.35
CA TYR A 31 0.12 -6.59 14.98
C TYR A 31 1.36 -6.06 15.71
N PHE A 32 2.26 -5.45 14.94
CA PHE A 32 3.37 -4.69 15.47
C PHE A 32 3.13 -3.18 15.21
N PRO A 33 3.31 -2.30 16.21
CA PRO A 33 3.96 -2.50 17.49
C PRO A 33 3.10 -3.25 18.52
N TYR A 34 3.72 -4.22 19.20
CA TYR A 34 3.11 -4.94 20.31
C TYR A 34 3.16 -4.08 21.58
N GLU A 35 2.05 -3.97 22.29
CA GLU A 35 1.94 -3.21 23.53
C GLU A 35 2.34 -4.06 24.73
N VAL A 36 3.51 -3.76 25.31
CA VAL A 36 3.98 -4.43 26.53
C VAL A 36 3.30 -3.81 27.75
N ALA A 37 2.45 -4.57 28.45
CA ALA A 37 1.68 -4.10 29.56
C ALA A 37 2.54 -3.68 30.76
N ASN A 38 3.65 -4.39 31.01
CA ASN A 38 4.55 -4.12 32.15
C ASN A 38 5.99 -3.92 31.68
N LEU A 39 6.41 -2.70 31.59
CA LEU A 39 7.74 -2.27 31.15
C LEU A 39 8.86 -2.58 32.18
N SER A 40 8.54 -2.95 33.44
CA SER A 40 9.52 -3.33 34.44
C SER A 40 10.02 -4.79 34.28
N ARG A 41 9.35 -5.59 33.46
CA ARG A 41 9.78 -6.95 33.12
C ARG A 41 11.05 -6.90 32.28
N THR A 42 11.85 -7.94 32.36
CA THR A 42 13.05 -8.06 31.53
C THR A 42 12.72 -8.29 30.07
N GLY A 43 13.67 -8.02 29.18
CA GLY A 43 13.52 -8.33 27.76
C GLY A 43 13.17 -9.81 27.52
N LEU A 44 13.80 -10.73 28.26
CA LEU A 44 13.51 -12.16 28.17
C LEU A 44 12.07 -12.51 28.58
N GLU A 45 11.58 -11.94 29.68
CA GLU A 45 10.21 -12.15 30.12
C GLU A 45 9.18 -11.66 29.10
N VAL A 46 9.47 -10.57 28.40
CA VAL A 46 8.63 -10.07 27.29
C VAL A 46 8.67 -11.04 26.12
N VAL A 47 9.85 -11.56 25.75
CA VAL A 47 9.95 -12.57 24.67
C VAL A 47 9.16 -13.82 25.03
N ARG A 48 9.27 -14.32 26.27
CA ARG A 48 8.55 -15.51 26.75
C ARG A 48 7.03 -15.30 26.84
N GLU A 49 6.57 -14.09 27.07
CA GLU A 49 5.14 -13.75 27.02
C GLU A 49 4.58 -13.86 25.60
N ILE A 50 5.33 -13.36 24.60
CA ILE A 50 4.90 -13.33 23.19
C ILE A 50 5.06 -14.72 22.54
N ALA A 51 6.16 -15.40 22.82
CA ALA A 51 6.52 -16.71 22.24
C ALA A 51 6.92 -17.69 23.36
N PRO A 52 5.95 -18.23 24.11
CA PRO A 52 6.22 -19.11 25.25
C PRO A 52 6.89 -20.43 24.87
N GLU A 53 6.64 -20.92 23.65
CA GLU A 53 7.17 -22.19 23.14
C GLU A 53 8.59 -22.07 22.56
N ALA A 54 9.11 -20.82 22.40
CA ALA A 54 10.42 -20.62 21.79
C ALA A 54 11.55 -21.14 22.68
N GLU A 55 12.48 -21.88 22.10
CA GLU A 55 13.66 -22.39 22.77
C GLU A 55 14.74 -21.29 22.96
N ASP A 56 15.59 -21.40 24.00
CA ASP A 56 16.61 -20.36 24.26
C ASP A 56 17.56 -20.15 23.09
N TRP A 57 17.95 -21.20 22.40
CA TRP A 57 18.82 -21.10 21.23
C TRP A 57 18.16 -20.36 20.05
N GLU A 58 16.84 -20.46 19.90
CA GLU A 58 16.07 -19.73 18.87
C GLU A 58 16.06 -18.23 19.19
N ILE A 59 15.80 -17.90 20.46
CA ILE A 59 15.83 -16.51 20.94
C ILE A 59 17.21 -15.90 20.67
N GLN A 60 18.28 -16.59 21.07
CA GLN A 60 19.66 -16.12 20.85
C GLN A 60 19.99 -15.96 19.37
N ARG A 61 19.54 -16.89 18.53
CA ARG A 61 19.71 -16.79 17.07
C ARG A 61 19.02 -15.54 16.50
N GLU A 62 17.78 -15.29 16.88
CA GLU A 62 17.04 -14.12 16.38
C GLU A 62 17.69 -12.80 16.82
N LEU A 63 18.14 -12.72 18.07
CA LEU A 63 18.87 -11.56 18.59
C LEU A 63 20.18 -11.32 17.85
N GLY A 64 20.94 -12.38 17.61
CA GLY A 64 22.18 -12.32 16.84
C GLY A 64 21.96 -11.80 15.40
N LEU A 65 20.86 -12.21 14.74
CA LEU A 65 20.49 -11.72 13.42
C LEU A 65 20.14 -10.22 13.42
N LEU A 66 19.65 -9.69 14.54
CA LEU A 66 19.30 -8.28 14.74
C LEU A 66 20.42 -7.45 15.37
N ASP A 67 21.59 -8.08 15.63
CA ASP A 67 22.73 -7.43 16.30
C ASP A 67 22.34 -6.82 17.67
N LEU A 68 21.61 -7.61 18.44
CA LEU A 68 21.27 -7.29 19.83
C LEU A 68 22.20 -8.03 20.78
N ALA A 69 22.72 -7.30 21.78
CA ALA A 69 23.50 -7.91 22.82
C ALA A 69 22.62 -8.77 23.75
N GLU A 70 23.11 -9.93 24.19
CA GLU A 70 22.39 -10.82 25.14
C GLU A 70 21.94 -10.09 26.41
N ARG A 71 22.77 -9.16 26.91
CA ARG A 71 22.44 -8.29 28.05
C ARG A 71 21.13 -7.54 27.90
N SER A 72 20.68 -7.26 26.66
CA SER A 72 19.40 -6.57 26.42
C SER A 72 18.20 -7.41 26.87
N LEU A 73 18.35 -8.74 26.99
CA LEU A 73 17.31 -9.61 27.54
C LEU A 73 17.26 -9.57 29.07
N GLU A 74 18.38 -9.30 29.76
CA GLU A 74 18.46 -9.26 31.20
C GLU A 74 18.00 -7.94 31.80
N LEU A 75 18.03 -6.87 31.00
CA LEU A 75 17.64 -5.52 31.41
C LEU A 75 16.12 -5.37 31.46
N PRO A 76 15.60 -4.51 32.37
CA PRO A 76 14.20 -4.10 32.30
C PRO A 76 13.88 -3.52 30.94
N PHE A 77 12.74 -3.89 30.37
CA PHE A 77 12.32 -3.46 29.03
C PHE A 77 12.23 -1.91 28.94
N SER A 78 11.92 -1.25 30.05
CA SER A 78 11.92 0.21 30.16
C SER A 78 13.30 0.87 29.96
N SER A 79 14.40 0.15 30.23
CA SER A 79 15.76 0.68 30.07
C SER A 79 16.34 0.50 28.66
N LEU A 80 15.69 -0.32 27.83
CA LEU A 80 16.08 -0.47 26.44
C LEU A 80 15.75 0.78 25.62
N SER A 81 16.62 1.13 24.69
CA SER A 81 16.32 2.15 23.68
C SER A 81 15.12 1.74 22.82
N ASN A 82 14.44 2.68 22.22
CA ASN A 82 13.30 2.39 21.34
C ASN A 82 13.69 1.47 20.16
N GLY A 83 14.91 1.61 19.66
CA GLY A 83 15.43 0.73 18.62
C GLY A 83 15.64 -0.72 19.11
N GLU A 84 16.20 -0.91 20.32
CA GLU A 84 16.35 -2.24 20.93
C GLU A 84 14.99 -2.86 21.23
N ARG A 85 14.03 -2.10 21.78
CA ARG A 85 12.65 -2.57 22.01
C ARG A 85 12.01 -3.07 20.71
N THR A 86 12.13 -2.30 19.63
CA THR A 86 11.63 -2.69 18.31
C THR A 86 12.21 -4.02 17.85
N LYS A 87 13.52 -4.19 18.00
CA LYS A 87 14.22 -5.43 17.61
C LYS A 87 13.81 -6.62 18.48
N VAL A 88 13.73 -6.44 19.81
CA VAL A 88 13.30 -7.50 20.75
C VAL A 88 11.88 -7.95 20.43
N LEU A 89 10.96 -7.02 20.25
CA LEU A 89 9.56 -7.32 19.92
C LEU A 89 9.43 -8.07 18.60
N LEU A 90 10.12 -7.61 17.54
CA LEU A 90 10.08 -8.29 16.25
C LEU A 90 10.69 -9.69 16.32
N ALA A 91 11.81 -9.87 17.03
CA ALA A 91 12.39 -11.18 17.26
C ALA A 91 11.39 -12.13 17.95
N ALA A 92 10.75 -11.68 19.03
CA ALA A 92 9.75 -12.45 19.76
C ALA A 92 8.55 -12.81 18.88
N MET A 93 8.01 -11.85 18.14
CA MET A 93 6.84 -12.08 17.28
C MET A 93 7.13 -13.05 16.13
N PHE A 94 8.35 -13.05 15.57
CA PHE A 94 8.75 -14.04 14.54
C PHE A 94 9.03 -15.43 15.09
N LEU A 95 9.17 -15.58 16.42
CA LEU A 95 9.27 -16.87 17.10
C LEU A 95 7.89 -17.46 17.44
N LYS A 96 6.81 -16.67 17.40
CA LYS A 96 5.46 -17.15 17.65
C LYS A 96 5.02 -18.06 16.52
N GLU A 97 4.59 -19.28 16.86
CA GLU A 97 4.09 -20.26 15.91
C GLU A 97 2.76 -19.81 15.28
N ASN A 98 2.54 -20.21 14.03
CA ASN A 98 1.31 -19.93 13.27
C ASN A 98 0.93 -18.45 13.15
N ALA A 99 1.86 -17.53 13.41
CA ALA A 99 1.65 -16.10 13.32
C ALA A 99 1.96 -15.55 11.92
N PHE A 100 1.11 -14.65 11.47
CA PHE A 100 1.37 -13.78 10.31
C PHE A 100 1.45 -12.33 10.79
N LEU A 101 2.61 -11.70 10.64
CA LEU A 101 2.87 -10.41 11.23
C LEU A 101 2.35 -9.26 10.37
N LEU A 102 1.61 -8.35 11.01
CA LEU A 102 1.16 -7.08 10.44
C LEU A 102 2.04 -5.97 11.02
N ILE A 103 3.09 -5.60 10.29
CA ILE A 103 4.15 -4.71 10.76
C ILE A 103 3.88 -3.28 10.27
N ASP A 104 3.60 -2.35 11.20
CA ASP A 104 3.32 -0.95 10.87
C ASP A 104 4.48 -0.04 11.33
N GLU A 105 5.18 0.56 10.38
CA GLU A 105 6.25 1.56 10.55
C GLU A 105 7.38 1.16 11.54
N PRO A 106 8.03 -0.01 11.38
CA PRO A 106 9.04 -0.48 12.33
C PRO A 106 10.33 0.34 12.32
N THR A 107 10.50 1.22 11.34
CA THR A 107 11.72 2.03 11.15
C THR A 107 11.70 3.37 11.90
N ASN A 108 10.59 3.75 12.54
CA ASN A 108 10.42 5.09 13.13
C ASN A 108 11.45 5.44 14.22
N HIS A 109 11.96 4.44 14.94
CA HIS A 109 12.90 4.63 16.06
C HIS A 109 14.28 4.04 15.79
N LEU A 110 14.58 3.74 14.53
CA LEU A 110 15.85 3.17 14.13
C LEU A 110 16.72 4.21 13.41
N ASP A 111 18.00 4.19 13.72
CA ASP A 111 19.02 4.87 12.93
C ASP A 111 19.27 4.15 11.59
N LEU A 112 20.15 4.69 10.78
CA LEU A 112 20.40 4.15 9.44
C LEU A 112 20.96 2.71 9.49
N GLU A 113 21.83 2.41 10.46
CA GLU A 113 22.39 1.08 10.63
C GLU A 113 21.33 0.08 11.12
N GLY A 114 20.53 0.46 12.11
CA GLY A 114 19.41 -0.33 12.60
C GLY A 114 18.38 -0.65 11.51
N ARG A 115 18.08 0.30 10.62
CA ARG A 115 17.21 0.06 9.45
C ARG A 115 17.81 -0.95 8.48
N ARG A 116 19.10 -0.86 8.18
CA ARG A 116 19.79 -1.82 7.31
C ARG A 116 19.77 -3.23 7.90
N LYS A 117 20.07 -3.36 9.19
CA LYS A 117 20.04 -4.63 9.92
C LYS A 117 18.64 -5.23 9.92
N LEU A 118 17.63 -4.43 10.28
CA LEU A 118 16.24 -4.88 10.26
C LEU A 118 15.79 -5.28 8.84
N GLY A 119 16.18 -4.52 7.80
CA GLY A 119 15.88 -4.87 6.42
C GLY A 119 16.48 -6.22 6.00
N SER A 120 17.76 -6.46 6.34
CA SER A 120 18.44 -7.74 6.08
C SER A 120 17.82 -8.90 6.88
N TYR A 121 17.32 -8.64 8.08
CA TYR A 121 16.59 -9.59 8.89
C TYR A 121 15.26 -9.97 8.26
N LEU A 122 14.42 -8.97 7.92
CA LEU A 122 13.10 -9.18 7.30
C LEU A 122 13.20 -9.86 5.92
N ALA A 123 14.24 -9.58 5.14
CA ALA A 123 14.47 -10.24 3.86
C ALA A 123 14.60 -11.77 3.95
N ARG A 124 14.94 -12.29 5.14
CA ARG A 124 15.06 -13.74 5.43
C ARG A 124 13.79 -14.34 6.02
N LYS A 125 12.81 -13.49 6.40
CA LYS A 125 11.56 -13.90 7.03
C LYS A 125 10.44 -14.06 6.00
N ARG A 126 9.42 -14.79 6.39
CA ARG A 126 8.19 -14.99 5.62
C ARG A 126 6.99 -14.84 6.54
N GLY A 127 5.79 -14.70 5.98
CA GLY A 127 4.57 -14.59 6.77
C GLY A 127 4.40 -13.21 7.42
N PHE A 128 4.66 -12.13 6.67
CA PHE A 128 4.40 -10.78 7.15
C PHE A 128 3.89 -9.85 6.07
N LEU A 129 3.18 -8.83 6.50
CA LEU A 129 2.77 -7.67 5.72
C LEU A 129 3.37 -6.42 6.37
N LEU A 130 4.11 -5.65 5.58
CA LEU A 130 4.88 -4.50 6.05
C LEU A 130 4.30 -3.20 5.51
N VAL A 131 4.07 -2.25 6.40
CA VAL A 131 3.78 -0.86 6.07
C VAL A 131 4.98 -0.01 6.45
N SER A 132 5.53 0.74 5.50
CA SER A 132 6.59 1.71 5.77
C SER A 132 6.55 2.87 4.77
N HIS A 133 7.05 4.03 5.21
CA HIS A 133 7.31 5.19 4.35
C HIS A 133 8.75 5.20 3.79
N ASP A 134 9.61 4.34 4.30
CA ASP A 134 11.00 4.22 3.86
C ASP A 134 11.10 3.29 2.63
N ARG A 135 11.25 3.89 1.46
CA ARG A 135 11.30 3.18 0.18
C ARG A 135 12.52 2.28 0.06
N ALA A 136 13.68 2.75 0.53
CA ALA A 136 14.91 1.99 0.48
C ALA A 136 14.83 0.75 1.38
N PHE A 137 14.18 0.88 2.54
CA PHE A 137 13.90 -0.23 3.44
C PHE A 137 12.95 -1.26 2.80
N LEU A 138 11.86 -0.80 2.15
CA LEU A 138 10.95 -1.70 1.43
C LEU A 138 11.67 -2.46 0.31
N ASP A 139 12.51 -1.78 -0.48
CA ASP A 139 13.25 -2.42 -1.57
C ASP A 139 14.21 -3.51 -1.10
N GLN A 140 14.69 -3.42 0.13
CA GLN A 140 15.60 -4.40 0.72
C GLN A 140 14.89 -5.68 1.18
N CYS A 141 13.64 -5.59 1.65
CA CYS A 141 13.02 -6.68 2.41
C CYS A 141 11.71 -7.23 1.87
N VAL A 142 11.11 -6.63 0.81
CA VAL A 142 9.84 -7.12 0.27
C VAL A 142 9.97 -7.65 -1.14
N ASP A 143 9.20 -8.68 -1.46
CA ASP A 143 9.13 -9.33 -2.77
C ASP A 143 7.77 -9.18 -3.47
N HIS A 144 6.78 -8.62 -2.76
CA HIS A 144 5.46 -8.30 -3.26
C HIS A 144 4.99 -6.95 -2.75
N ILE A 145 4.25 -6.21 -3.58
CA ILE A 145 3.61 -4.95 -3.20
C ILE A 145 2.10 -5.13 -3.26
N LEU A 146 1.43 -4.82 -2.13
CA LEU A 146 -0.01 -4.73 -2.04
C LEU A 146 -0.42 -3.27 -2.15
N ALA A 147 -1.06 -2.89 -3.26
CA ALA A 147 -1.53 -1.53 -3.50
C ALA A 147 -3.03 -1.42 -3.21
N ILE A 148 -3.40 -0.57 -2.25
CA ILE A 148 -4.79 -0.28 -1.91
C ILE A 148 -5.26 0.92 -2.73
N ASN A 149 -6.00 0.66 -3.80
CA ASN A 149 -6.62 1.67 -4.64
C ASN A 149 -7.98 2.10 -4.07
N ARG A 150 -8.72 2.96 -4.78
CA ARG A 150 -10.06 3.39 -4.35
C ARG A 150 -11.10 2.28 -4.48
N THR A 151 -10.98 1.43 -5.47
CA THR A 151 -11.98 0.44 -5.90
C THR A 151 -11.52 -1.00 -5.78
N ASN A 152 -10.21 -1.24 -5.71
CA ASN A 152 -9.63 -2.57 -5.68
C ASN A 152 -8.32 -2.62 -4.88
N ILE A 153 -7.91 -3.84 -4.55
CA ILE A 153 -6.58 -4.15 -4.01
C ILE A 153 -5.85 -4.95 -5.07
N GLU A 154 -4.64 -4.53 -5.39
CA GLU A 154 -3.77 -5.17 -6.37
C GLU A 154 -2.52 -5.69 -5.68
N ILE A 155 -2.13 -6.93 -6.00
CA ILE A 155 -0.88 -7.51 -5.54
C ILE A 155 0.03 -7.68 -6.75
N GLN A 156 1.22 -7.12 -6.68
CA GLN A 156 2.22 -7.21 -7.73
C GLN A 156 3.52 -7.78 -7.17
N ARG A 157 4.10 -8.75 -7.88
CA ARG A 157 5.41 -9.30 -7.54
C ARG A 157 6.50 -8.29 -7.87
N GLY A 158 7.48 -8.15 -7.00
CA GLY A 158 8.61 -7.25 -7.10
C GLY A 158 8.77 -6.37 -5.88
N ASN A 159 9.84 -5.59 -5.85
CA ASN A 159 10.10 -4.61 -4.81
C ASN A 159 9.39 -3.28 -5.09
N PHE A 160 9.52 -2.32 -4.16
CA PHE A 160 8.84 -1.03 -4.27
C PHE A 160 9.27 -0.24 -5.52
N SER A 161 10.57 -0.23 -5.85
CA SER A 161 11.09 0.50 -7.01
C SER A 161 10.54 -0.04 -8.33
N SER A 162 10.48 -1.36 -8.51
CA SER A 162 9.91 -1.99 -9.71
C SER A 162 8.41 -1.71 -9.86
N TRP A 163 7.67 -1.81 -8.75
CA TRP A 163 6.25 -1.44 -8.71
C TRP A 163 6.03 0.03 -9.06
N TRP A 164 6.83 0.93 -8.48
CA TRP A 164 6.71 2.37 -8.71
C TRP A 164 6.98 2.74 -10.16
N GLU A 165 7.98 2.13 -10.79
CA GLU A 165 8.28 2.35 -12.21
C GLU A 165 7.13 1.86 -13.10
N ASN A 166 6.60 0.68 -12.85
CA ASN A 166 5.44 0.15 -13.56
C ASN A 166 4.22 1.08 -13.42
N ARG A 167 3.95 1.55 -12.22
CA ARG A 167 2.85 2.48 -11.94
C ARG A 167 3.02 3.79 -12.71
N ARG A 168 4.21 4.36 -12.71
CA ARG A 168 4.49 5.58 -13.49
C ARG A 168 4.26 5.39 -15.00
N ARG A 169 4.64 4.25 -15.54
CA ARG A 169 4.41 3.92 -16.95
C ARG A 169 2.91 3.80 -17.25
N GLN A 170 2.15 3.15 -16.37
CA GLN A 170 0.69 3.04 -16.51
C GLN A 170 0.02 4.40 -16.45
N ASP A 171 0.34 5.23 -15.45
CA ASP A 171 -0.21 6.58 -15.29
C ASP A 171 0.09 7.45 -16.51
N ALA A 172 1.30 7.39 -17.06
CA ALA A 172 1.69 8.11 -18.28
C ALA A 172 0.91 7.63 -19.51
N PHE A 173 0.69 6.31 -19.65
CA PHE A 173 -0.11 5.75 -20.74
C PHE A 173 -1.58 6.14 -20.65
N GLU A 174 -2.17 6.11 -19.45
CA GLU A 174 -3.55 6.53 -19.22
C GLU A 174 -3.74 8.01 -19.53
N LEU A 175 -2.80 8.87 -19.13
CA LEU A 175 -2.82 10.29 -19.43
C LEU A 175 -2.79 10.56 -20.95
N ALA A 176 -1.85 9.92 -21.66
CA ALA A 176 -1.74 10.04 -23.11
C ALA A 176 -3.01 9.56 -23.83
N ARG A 177 -3.63 8.47 -23.32
CA ARG A 177 -4.90 7.96 -23.84
C ARG A 177 -6.05 8.95 -23.63
N GLN A 178 -6.13 9.56 -22.44
CA GLN A 178 -7.15 10.58 -22.13
C GLN A 178 -6.98 11.82 -23.02
N GLU A 179 -5.76 12.30 -23.22
CA GLU A 179 -5.49 13.43 -24.11
C GLU A 179 -5.90 13.13 -25.57
N LYS A 180 -5.61 11.91 -26.04
CA LYS A 180 -6.04 11.48 -27.38
C LYS A 180 -7.55 11.46 -27.51
N LEU A 181 -8.25 10.87 -26.53
CA LEU A 181 -9.71 10.82 -26.51
C LEU A 181 -10.32 12.23 -26.50
N GLN A 182 -9.77 13.15 -25.70
CA GLN A 182 -10.24 14.55 -25.69
C GLN A 182 -10.06 15.24 -27.03
N LYS A 183 -8.93 15.03 -27.72
CA LYS A 183 -8.69 15.55 -29.07
C LYS A 183 -9.70 14.98 -30.09
N ASP A 184 -9.96 13.67 -30.00
CA ASP A 184 -10.92 13.01 -30.90
C ASP A 184 -12.36 13.49 -30.64
N ILE A 185 -12.78 13.66 -29.41
CA ILE A 185 -14.06 14.25 -29.02
C ILE A 185 -14.15 15.68 -29.56
N GLY A 186 -13.12 16.51 -29.42
CA GLY A 186 -13.08 17.86 -29.95
C GLY A 186 -13.26 17.90 -31.46
N ARG A 187 -12.55 17.03 -32.20
CA ARG A 187 -12.68 16.89 -33.66
C ARG A 187 -14.09 16.48 -34.10
N LEU A 188 -14.66 15.46 -33.41
CA LEU A 188 -16.02 15.00 -33.70
C LEU A 188 -17.06 16.05 -33.40
N THR A 189 -16.94 16.77 -32.29
CA THR A 189 -17.84 17.87 -31.91
C THR A 189 -17.80 19.01 -32.96
N GLU A 190 -16.60 19.38 -33.40
CA GLU A 190 -16.43 20.41 -34.43
C GLU A 190 -16.99 19.96 -35.79
N SER A 191 -16.78 18.70 -36.17
CA SER A 191 -17.34 18.11 -37.38
C SER A 191 -18.87 18.07 -37.33
N ALA A 192 -19.47 17.67 -36.23
CA ALA A 192 -20.91 17.67 -36.01
C ALA A 192 -21.49 19.09 -36.09
N ARG A 193 -20.80 20.08 -35.53
CA ARG A 193 -21.21 21.49 -35.58
C ARG A 193 -21.16 22.06 -37.00
N ARG A 194 -20.15 21.68 -37.81
CA ARG A 194 -20.08 22.04 -39.22
C ARG A 194 -21.22 21.39 -40.03
N ALA A 195 -21.52 20.11 -39.78
CA ALA A 195 -22.59 19.39 -40.46
C ALA A 195 -23.97 19.98 -40.14
N SER A 196 -24.27 20.31 -38.88
CA SER A 196 -25.54 20.98 -38.51
C SER A 196 -25.68 22.37 -39.13
N GLY A 197 -24.58 23.16 -39.11
CA GLY A 197 -24.60 24.47 -39.77
C GLY A 197 -24.79 24.42 -41.31
N TRP A 198 -24.40 23.29 -41.94
CA TRP A 198 -24.63 23.02 -43.35
C TRP A 198 -26.09 22.64 -43.60
N SER A 199 -26.69 21.83 -42.79
CA SER A 199 -28.09 21.43 -42.82
C SER A 199 -29.01 22.67 -42.71
N ASP A 200 -28.77 23.55 -41.74
CA ASP A 200 -29.54 24.79 -41.52
C ASP A 200 -29.44 25.76 -42.70
N ARG A 201 -28.29 25.86 -43.37
CA ARG A 201 -28.11 26.69 -44.56
C ARG A 201 -28.87 26.14 -45.77
N THR A 202 -28.86 24.80 -45.94
CA THR A 202 -29.55 24.11 -47.04
C THR A 202 -31.08 24.24 -46.90
N GLU A 203 -31.57 24.15 -45.65
CA GLU A 203 -32.99 24.30 -45.36
C GLU A 203 -33.47 25.74 -45.57
N LYS A 204 -32.69 26.74 -45.13
CA LYS A 204 -32.98 28.17 -45.39
C LYS A 204 -32.93 28.53 -46.89
N SER A 205 -32.07 27.90 -47.70
CA SER A 205 -32.01 28.09 -49.12
C SER A 205 -33.22 27.49 -49.84
N LYS A 206 -33.78 26.39 -49.40
CA LYS A 206 -35.02 25.80 -49.93
C LYS A 206 -36.25 26.65 -49.65
N PHE A 207 -36.36 27.29 -48.50
CA PHE A 207 -37.46 28.21 -48.15
C PHE A 207 -37.36 29.54 -48.86
N GLY A 208 -36.20 29.95 -49.38
CA GLY A 208 -35.99 31.18 -50.14
C GLY A 208 -36.43 31.10 -51.62
N VAL A 209 -36.50 29.89 -52.19
CA VAL A 209 -36.82 29.65 -53.59
C VAL A 209 -38.36 29.67 -53.85
N ASP A 210 -39.17 29.31 -52.85
CA ASP A 210 -40.64 29.29 -52.99
C ASP A 210 -41.31 30.68 -52.92
N LYS A 211 -40.62 31.73 -52.52
CA LYS A 211 -41.22 33.12 -52.49
C LYS A 211 -41.06 33.92 -53.73
N THR A 212 -40.33 33.46 -54.73
CA THR A 212 -40.15 34.21 -56.03
C THR A 212 -40.85 33.56 -57.21
N GLY A 213 -41.49 32.40 -57.05
CA GLY A 213 -42.18 31.68 -58.12
C GLY A 213 -43.68 32.02 -58.30
N ALA A 214 -44.28 32.83 -57.43
CA ALA A 214 -45.72 33.08 -57.45
C ALA A 214 -46.13 34.51 -57.83
N LYS A 215 -45.38 35.14 -58.74
CA LYS A 215 -45.75 36.47 -59.29
C LYS A 215 -45.50 36.58 -60.79
N ALA A 216 -45.99 35.64 -61.55
CA ALA A 216 -46.03 35.83 -63.01
C ALA A 216 -47.10 34.90 -63.63
N ALA A 217 -48.37 35.08 -63.27
CA ALA A 217 -49.50 34.58 -64.05
C ALA A 217 -50.76 35.36 -63.66
N ASP A 218 -50.80 36.66 -64.06
CA ASP A 218 -52.04 37.41 -64.29
C ASP A 218 -51.75 38.67 -65.15
N ARG A 219 -51.78 38.43 -66.44
CA ARG A 219 -52.20 39.38 -67.46
C ARG A 219 -52.33 38.69 -68.79
#